data_bdc07a83803032079bfbdd0860d56bea
#
_entry.id   bdc07a83803032079bfbdd0860d56bea
#
_cell.length_a   1.000
_cell.length_b   1.000
_cell.length_c   1.000
_cell.angle_alpha   90.00
_cell.angle_beta   90.00
_cell.angle_gamma   90.00
#
_symmetry.space_group_name_H-M   'P 1'
#
loop_
_entity.id
_entity.type
_entity.pdbx_description
1 polymer ?
#
loop_
_entity_poly.entity_id
_entity_poly.type
_entity_poly.pdbx_seq_one_letter_code
_entity_poly.pdbx_strand_id
1 'polypeptide(L)'
;ISYCFLYHQSKPMSLANLLEKNRYKVMRRMALWEGRLSRGRLMDVLGLSGIRVSQLLREVREETPDWFEWDSKSKSYFVTPAAYKKAQVDLKTGTSDLSLAAYLAEADIYADLATGAGHVTVAPWDFSRVNPQTFSRIRLAVEQGSRLRIEYRSMRTPEPHARTVDPHSLIQAGRRWHMRGYCLETSDFRDFVLGRIAKITVLDQRSEHTVTDDSKWNAVVKVRIQAHPKLTPGQQDLVRSEYFDGTAVRVHSCRGAMLPYLVQELRLALDTTKEMPPEYQLAVENVKEVRKWLFPA
;
A
#
# COMPACT_ATOMS: atom_id res chain seq x y z
N ILE A 1 -7.41 52.44 -22.50
CA ILE A 1 -6.52 51.88 -21.44
C ILE A 1 -6.29 50.40 -21.79
N SER A 2 -5.16 50.16 -22.47
CA SER A 2 -4.76 48.81 -22.91
C SER A 2 -4.12 48.04 -21.75
N TYR A 3 -4.69 46.90 -21.38
CA TYR A 3 -4.00 45.91 -20.56
C TYR A 3 -3.19 44.96 -21.46
N CYS A 4 -1.89 45.16 -21.47
CA CYS A 4 -0.94 44.28 -22.09
C CYS A 4 -0.67 43.09 -21.17
N PHE A 5 -1.27 41.90 -21.42
CA PHE A 5 -0.92 40.65 -20.77
C PHE A 5 0.42 40.16 -21.36
N LEU A 6 1.48 40.28 -20.56
CA LEU A 6 2.76 39.64 -20.82
C LEU A 6 2.62 38.13 -20.58
N TYR A 7 2.34 37.38 -21.63
CA TYR A 7 2.53 35.95 -21.69
C TYR A 7 4.02 35.66 -21.64
N HIS A 8 4.52 35.25 -20.49
CA HIS A 8 5.83 34.59 -20.41
C HIS A 8 5.71 33.25 -21.14
N GLN A 9 6.08 33.19 -22.39
CA GLN A 9 6.28 31.94 -23.12
C GLN A 9 7.53 31.26 -22.55
N SER A 10 7.33 30.36 -21.56
CA SER A 10 8.33 29.37 -21.22
C SER A 10 8.53 28.47 -22.47
N LYS A 11 9.75 28.45 -23.01
CA LYS A 11 10.11 27.51 -24.10
C LYS A 11 9.62 26.11 -23.77
N PRO A 12 8.95 25.40 -24.69
CA PRO A 12 8.56 24.03 -24.46
C PRO A 12 9.79 23.19 -24.09
N MET A 13 9.74 22.53 -22.93
CA MET A 13 10.82 21.68 -22.45
C MET A 13 10.99 20.53 -23.44
N SER A 14 12.23 20.20 -23.84
CA SER A 14 12.48 19.09 -24.75
C SER A 14 11.97 17.77 -24.12
N LEU A 15 11.54 16.81 -24.94
CA LEU A 15 11.07 15.49 -24.48
C LEU A 15 12.13 14.80 -23.60
N ALA A 16 13.42 14.97 -23.92
CA ALA A 16 14.53 14.45 -23.13
C ALA A 16 14.55 15.04 -21.71
N ASN A 17 14.40 16.36 -21.58
CA ASN A 17 14.37 17.04 -20.27
C ASN A 17 13.10 16.67 -19.47
N LEU A 18 11.98 16.44 -20.15
CA LEU A 18 10.75 15.97 -19.51
C LEU A 18 10.91 14.55 -18.96
N LEU A 19 11.54 13.66 -19.73
CA LEU A 19 11.84 12.29 -19.32
C LEU A 19 12.83 12.25 -18.16
N GLU A 20 13.87 13.09 -18.19
CA GLU A 20 14.82 13.19 -17.06
C GLU A 20 14.15 13.70 -15.80
N LYS A 21 13.39 14.77 -15.86
CA LYS A 21 12.64 15.30 -14.73
C LYS A 21 11.67 14.27 -14.13
N ASN A 22 11.07 13.44 -14.97
CA ASN A 22 10.23 12.32 -14.49
C ASN A 22 11.07 11.26 -13.77
N ARG A 23 12.25 10.89 -14.26
CA ARG A 23 13.14 9.92 -13.60
C ARG A 23 13.56 10.36 -12.21
N TYR A 24 13.89 11.64 -12.02
CA TYR A 24 14.20 12.18 -10.69
C TYR A 24 13.01 12.08 -9.73
N LYS A 25 11.79 12.37 -10.20
CA LYS A 25 10.59 12.22 -9.39
C LYS A 25 10.39 10.77 -8.97
N VAL A 26 10.55 9.81 -9.90
CA VAL A 26 10.47 8.37 -9.64
C VAL A 26 11.48 7.96 -8.59
N MET A 27 12.74 8.34 -8.74
CA MET A 27 13.80 8.00 -7.78
C MET A 27 13.52 8.58 -6.38
N ARG A 28 13.02 9.82 -6.29
CA ARG A 28 12.66 10.43 -5.01
C ARG A 28 11.48 9.71 -4.35
N ARG A 29 10.47 9.29 -5.11
CA ARG A 29 9.35 8.48 -4.61
C ARG A 29 9.83 7.12 -4.13
N MET A 30 10.59 6.41 -4.94
CA MET A 30 11.18 5.13 -4.54
C MET A 30 11.99 5.28 -3.25
N ALA A 31 12.85 6.30 -3.17
CA ALA A 31 13.63 6.58 -1.98
C ALA A 31 12.74 6.67 -0.73
N LEU A 32 11.72 7.53 -0.77
CA LEU A 32 10.84 7.77 0.38
C LEU A 32 10.02 6.52 0.76
N TRP A 33 9.48 5.80 -0.20
CA TRP A 33 8.58 4.68 0.07
C TRP A 33 9.30 3.34 0.26
N GLU A 34 10.48 3.17 -0.35
CA GLU A 34 11.34 2.00 -0.11
C GLU A 34 12.35 2.20 1.04
N GLY A 35 12.60 3.45 1.45
CA GLY A 35 13.56 3.80 2.52
C GLY A 35 15.02 3.77 2.07
N ARG A 36 15.30 3.29 0.86
CA ARG A 36 16.63 3.19 0.27
C ARG A 36 16.60 3.20 -1.25
N LEU A 37 17.74 3.56 -1.86
CA LEU A 37 18.00 3.37 -3.27
C LEU A 37 19.18 2.43 -3.49
N SER A 38 19.02 1.40 -4.30
CA SER A 38 20.12 0.56 -4.79
C SER A 38 20.22 0.64 -6.32
N ARG A 39 21.43 0.49 -6.84
CA ARG A 39 21.67 0.51 -8.29
C ARG A 39 20.89 -0.58 -9.01
N GLY A 40 20.88 -1.80 -8.48
CA GLY A 40 20.14 -2.93 -9.08
C GLY A 40 18.66 -2.63 -9.19
N ARG A 41 18.02 -2.23 -8.09
CA ARG A 41 16.59 -1.89 -8.05
C ARG A 41 16.20 -0.78 -9.04
N LEU A 42 17.07 0.25 -9.18
CA LEU A 42 16.84 1.33 -10.14
C LEU A 42 17.01 0.88 -11.60
N MET A 43 17.94 -0.03 -11.86
CA MET A 43 18.08 -0.64 -13.20
C MET A 43 16.81 -1.39 -13.59
N ASP A 44 16.26 -2.19 -12.67
CA ASP A 44 15.05 -2.97 -12.90
C ASP A 44 13.83 -2.06 -13.16
N VAL A 45 13.63 -1.04 -12.32
CA VAL A 45 12.46 -0.15 -12.44
C VAL A 45 12.57 0.82 -13.61
N LEU A 46 13.76 1.39 -13.85
CA LEU A 46 13.93 2.41 -14.91
C LEU A 46 14.29 1.82 -16.27
N GLY A 47 14.59 0.53 -16.36
CA GLY A 47 15.04 -0.12 -17.59
C GLY A 47 16.34 0.47 -18.15
N LEU A 48 17.23 1.01 -17.29
CA LEU A 48 18.44 1.71 -17.68
C LEU A 48 19.70 0.90 -17.42
N SER A 49 20.75 1.18 -18.21
CA SER A 49 22.07 0.61 -17.96
C SER A 49 22.64 1.07 -16.61
N GLY A 50 23.49 0.24 -16.00
CA GLY A 50 24.11 0.57 -14.73
C GLY A 50 24.97 1.85 -14.76
N ILE A 51 25.55 2.21 -15.91
CA ILE A 51 26.30 3.48 -16.09
C ILE A 51 25.34 4.65 -15.94
N ARG A 52 24.20 4.62 -16.64
CA ARG A 52 23.21 5.72 -16.60
C ARG A 52 22.56 5.84 -15.23
N VAL A 53 22.24 4.73 -14.57
CA VAL A 53 21.73 4.73 -13.19
C VAL A 53 22.74 5.35 -12.22
N SER A 54 24.04 5.05 -12.35
CA SER A 54 25.09 5.66 -11.52
C SER A 54 25.21 7.17 -11.72
N GLN A 55 25.04 7.65 -12.95
CA GLN A 55 24.98 9.08 -13.24
C GLN A 55 23.76 9.74 -12.58
N LEU A 56 22.56 9.17 -12.75
CA LEU A 56 21.33 9.67 -12.14
C LEU A 56 21.40 9.69 -10.60
N LEU A 57 22.00 8.67 -10.00
CA LEU A 57 22.22 8.65 -8.54
C LEU A 57 23.11 9.79 -8.07
N ARG A 58 24.15 10.15 -8.85
CA ARG A 58 24.99 11.29 -8.54
C ARG A 58 24.21 12.59 -8.64
N GLU A 59 23.51 12.80 -9.75
CA GLU A 59 22.72 13.99 -10.02
C GLU A 59 21.64 14.22 -8.93
N VAL A 60 20.88 13.18 -8.55
CA VAL A 60 19.88 13.25 -7.46
C VAL A 60 20.53 13.62 -6.12
N ARG A 61 21.71 13.11 -5.83
CA ARG A 61 22.43 13.43 -4.58
C ARG A 61 22.95 14.85 -4.57
N GLU A 62 23.39 15.37 -5.70
CA GLU A 62 23.82 16.77 -5.85
C GLU A 62 22.63 17.73 -5.64
N GLU A 63 21.44 17.38 -6.15
CA GLU A 63 20.21 18.17 -5.95
C GLU A 63 19.64 18.04 -4.52
N THR A 64 19.91 16.93 -3.85
CA THR A 64 19.36 16.63 -2.52
C THR A 64 20.45 16.10 -1.56
N PRO A 65 21.44 16.94 -1.18
CA PRO A 65 22.62 16.48 -0.44
C PRO A 65 22.32 15.84 0.91
N ASP A 66 21.25 16.31 1.59
CA ASP A 66 20.88 15.85 2.93
C ASP A 66 19.93 14.63 2.92
N TRP A 67 19.63 14.09 1.74
CA TRP A 67 18.63 13.04 1.64
C TRP A 67 19.15 11.65 1.86
N PHE A 68 20.47 11.42 1.65
CA PHE A 68 21.02 10.09 1.53
C PHE A 68 22.27 9.88 2.35
N GLU A 69 22.33 8.73 3.02
CA GLU A 69 23.52 8.17 3.67
C GLU A 69 23.92 6.88 2.98
N TRP A 70 25.22 6.74 2.67
CA TRP A 70 25.75 5.53 2.03
C TRP A 70 26.01 4.43 3.05
N ASP A 71 25.47 3.26 2.82
CA ASP A 71 25.83 2.05 3.54
C ASP A 71 26.66 1.11 2.67
N SER A 72 27.93 0.93 3.04
CA SER A 72 28.89 0.10 2.32
C SER A 72 28.55 -1.40 2.39
N LYS A 73 27.86 -1.85 3.43
CA LYS A 73 27.51 -3.24 3.66
C LYS A 73 26.41 -3.69 2.68
N SER A 74 25.34 -2.92 2.55
CA SER A 74 24.23 -3.22 1.62
C SER A 74 24.42 -2.61 0.23
N LYS A 75 25.48 -1.80 0.02
CA LYS A 75 25.73 -1.05 -1.22
C LYS A 75 24.52 -0.23 -1.66
N SER A 76 23.89 0.44 -0.70
CA SER A 76 22.65 1.20 -0.90
C SER A 76 22.74 2.58 -0.25
N TYR A 77 21.93 3.51 -0.77
CA TYR A 77 21.73 4.83 -0.19
C TYR A 77 20.48 4.83 0.67
N PHE A 78 20.60 4.96 1.98
CA PHE A 78 19.48 5.06 2.90
C PHE A 78 18.96 6.48 3.00
N VAL A 79 17.64 6.62 3.15
CA VAL A 79 16.98 7.92 3.28
C VAL A 79 17.10 8.45 4.71
N THR A 80 17.57 9.69 4.83
CA THR A 80 17.78 10.34 6.12
C THR A 80 16.49 10.82 6.78
N PRO A 81 16.45 11.03 8.10
CA PRO A 81 15.33 11.68 8.77
C PRO A 81 15.04 13.09 8.24
N ALA A 82 16.05 13.81 7.75
CA ALA A 82 15.89 15.14 7.16
C ALA A 82 15.09 15.08 5.86
N ALA A 83 15.33 14.07 5.02
CA ALA A 83 14.57 13.83 3.78
C ALA A 83 13.07 13.62 4.07
N TYR A 84 12.73 12.82 5.06
CA TYR A 84 11.33 12.60 5.46
C TYR A 84 10.65 13.86 5.98
N LYS A 85 11.36 14.70 6.76
CA LYS A 85 10.84 16.00 7.21
C LYS A 85 10.52 16.90 6.04
N LYS A 86 11.42 17.00 5.06
CA LYS A 86 11.25 17.82 3.86
C LYS A 86 10.08 17.30 3.01
N ALA A 87 10.00 15.99 2.81
CA ALA A 87 8.90 15.36 2.08
C ALA A 87 7.53 15.57 2.75
N GLN A 88 7.47 15.59 4.08
CA GLN A 88 6.21 15.87 4.81
C GLN A 88 5.70 17.30 4.57
N VAL A 89 6.58 18.28 4.45
CA VAL A 89 6.20 19.64 4.09
C VAL A 89 5.60 19.67 2.69
N ASP A 90 6.26 19.05 1.73
CA ASP A 90 5.79 18.95 0.35
C ASP A 90 4.45 18.21 0.25
N LEU A 91 4.23 17.14 1.01
CA LEU A 91 2.97 16.40 1.06
C LEU A 91 1.80 17.21 1.64
N LYS A 92 2.08 18.10 2.62
CA LYS A 92 1.06 18.96 3.23
C LYS A 92 0.60 20.08 2.29
N THR A 93 1.49 20.61 1.49
CA THR A 93 1.19 21.70 0.55
C THR A 93 0.44 21.23 -0.70
N GLY A 94 0.31 19.92 -0.90
CA GLY A 94 -0.38 19.33 -2.07
C GLY A 94 0.33 19.55 -3.41
N THR A 95 1.54 20.14 -3.37
CA THR A 95 2.31 20.49 -4.58
C THR A 95 3.24 19.37 -5.03
N SER A 96 3.46 18.34 -4.21
CA SER A 96 4.38 17.28 -4.56
C SER A 96 3.66 15.98 -4.91
N ASP A 97 4.10 15.42 -5.97
CA ASP A 97 3.76 14.15 -6.56
C ASP A 97 4.43 12.96 -5.82
N LEU A 98 4.66 13.11 -4.51
CA LEU A 98 5.36 12.15 -3.65
C LEU A 98 4.42 11.19 -2.90
N SER A 99 3.14 11.12 -3.29
CA SER A 99 2.13 10.29 -2.62
C SER A 99 2.41 8.79 -2.79
N LEU A 100 1.90 7.98 -1.86
CA LEU A 100 1.96 6.51 -1.98
C LEU A 100 1.23 6.03 -3.23
N ALA A 101 0.09 6.64 -3.57
CA ALA A 101 -0.66 6.31 -4.78
C ALA A 101 0.18 6.54 -6.04
N ALA A 102 0.92 7.67 -6.11
CA ALA A 102 1.82 7.96 -7.21
C ALA A 102 2.99 6.96 -7.28
N TYR A 103 3.54 6.55 -6.13
CA TYR A 103 4.58 5.51 -6.09
C TYR A 103 4.07 4.16 -6.61
N LEU A 104 2.87 3.75 -6.22
CA LEU A 104 2.29 2.48 -6.66
C LEU A 104 1.88 2.51 -8.14
N ALA A 105 1.32 3.63 -8.60
CA ALA A 105 0.92 3.81 -9.99
C ALA A 105 2.12 3.78 -10.96
N GLU A 106 3.31 4.17 -10.51
CA GLU A 106 4.51 4.13 -11.36
C GLU A 106 4.98 2.71 -11.69
N ALA A 107 4.80 1.75 -10.80
CA ALA A 107 5.07 0.36 -11.10
C ALA A 107 4.21 -0.14 -12.28
N ASP A 108 2.97 0.30 -12.34
CA ASP A 108 2.02 -0.05 -13.40
C ASP A 108 2.28 0.76 -14.68
N ILE A 109 2.60 2.05 -14.58
CA ILE A 109 2.89 2.91 -15.75
C ILE A 109 4.10 2.39 -16.55
N TYR A 110 5.13 1.88 -15.89
CA TYR A 110 6.29 1.31 -16.58
C TYR A 110 5.98 -0.05 -17.22
N ALA A 111 5.11 -0.85 -16.64
CA ALA A 111 4.60 -2.06 -17.26
C ALA A 111 3.76 -1.73 -18.50
N ASP A 112 2.90 -0.70 -18.43
CA ASP A 112 2.07 -0.24 -19.54
C ASP A 112 2.87 0.41 -20.67
N LEU A 113 3.92 1.19 -20.37
CA LEU A 113 4.84 1.73 -21.37
C LEU A 113 5.60 0.61 -22.10
N ALA A 114 5.94 -0.47 -21.41
CA ALA A 114 6.59 -1.63 -22.01
C ALA A 114 5.64 -2.47 -22.88
N THR A 115 4.33 -2.43 -22.61
CA THR A 115 3.29 -3.20 -23.32
C THR A 115 2.46 -2.40 -24.31
N GLY A 116 2.56 -1.07 -24.30
CA GLY A 116 1.80 -0.19 -25.20
C GLY A 116 0.31 -0.08 -24.89
N ALA A 117 -0.15 -0.46 -23.69
CA ALA A 117 -1.56 -0.57 -23.30
C ALA A 117 -2.14 0.70 -22.60
N GLY A 118 -1.59 1.88 -22.83
CA GLY A 118 -1.78 3.13 -22.09
C GLY A 118 -3.17 3.79 -22.11
N HIS A 119 -4.27 3.08 -21.88
CA HIS A 119 -5.60 3.69 -21.74
C HIS A 119 -6.38 3.23 -20.49
N VAL A 120 -5.75 2.53 -19.54
CA VAL A 120 -6.41 2.11 -18.30
C VAL A 120 -6.03 3.07 -17.17
N THR A 121 -6.98 3.88 -16.71
CA THR A 121 -6.80 4.70 -15.51
C THR A 121 -7.40 3.95 -14.33
N VAL A 122 -6.56 3.46 -13.43
CA VAL A 122 -7.00 3.02 -12.11
C VAL A 122 -6.97 4.25 -11.20
N ALA A 123 -8.11 4.62 -10.62
CA ALA A 123 -8.21 5.68 -9.64
C ALA A 123 -8.19 5.07 -8.22
N PRO A 124 -7.02 4.89 -7.59
CA PRO A 124 -6.97 4.42 -6.22
C PRO A 124 -7.45 5.52 -5.30
N TRP A 125 -8.54 5.24 -4.57
CA TRP A 125 -9.03 6.14 -3.53
C TRP A 125 -8.19 5.94 -2.27
N ASP A 126 -7.06 6.63 -2.17
CA ASP A 126 -6.24 6.64 -0.95
C ASP A 126 -6.66 7.76 -0.02
N PHE A 127 -7.55 7.45 0.92
CA PHE A 127 -7.93 8.35 2.01
C PHE A 127 -7.03 8.18 3.25
N SER A 128 -6.14 7.20 3.25
CA SER A 128 -5.25 6.97 4.37
C SER A 128 -4.03 7.89 4.28
N ARG A 129 -3.82 8.70 5.32
CA ARG A 129 -2.58 9.46 5.44
C ARG A 129 -1.48 8.55 5.97
N VAL A 130 -0.77 7.90 5.05
CA VAL A 130 0.38 7.07 5.40
C VAL A 130 1.64 7.94 5.42
N ASN A 131 2.33 7.93 6.56
CA ASN A 131 3.61 8.61 6.67
C ASN A 131 4.70 7.78 5.98
N PRO A 132 5.46 8.34 5.00
CA PRO A 132 6.50 7.61 4.28
C PRO A 132 7.56 6.99 5.18
N GLN A 133 7.96 7.69 6.25
CA GLN A 133 8.94 7.19 7.21
C GLN A 133 8.40 5.98 7.99
N THR A 134 7.12 6.01 8.39
CA THR A 134 6.47 4.87 9.05
C THR A 134 6.43 3.67 8.11
N PHE A 135 5.98 3.87 6.87
CA PHE A 135 5.89 2.81 5.87
C PHE A 135 7.26 2.18 5.59
N SER A 136 8.28 3.01 5.28
CA SER A 136 9.63 2.52 4.97
C SER A 136 10.29 1.79 6.13
N ARG A 137 10.12 2.28 7.38
CA ARG A 137 10.64 1.60 8.57
C ARG A 137 10.00 0.24 8.79
N ILE A 138 8.68 0.13 8.61
CA ILE A 138 7.98 -1.17 8.69
C ILE A 138 8.49 -2.10 7.60
N ARG A 139 8.56 -1.60 6.35
CA ARG A 139 9.04 -2.39 5.21
C ARG A 139 10.45 -2.95 5.45
N LEU A 140 11.37 -2.09 5.89
CA LEU A 140 12.73 -2.50 6.22
C LEU A 140 12.78 -3.49 7.40
N ALA A 141 11.96 -3.27 8.44
CA ALA A 141 11.89 -4.18 9.58
C ALA A 141 11.38 -5.57 9.17
N VAL A 142 10.37 -5.64 8.29
CA VAL A 142 9.89 -6.91 7.71
C VAL A 142 11.00 -7.59 6.92
N GLU A 143 11.70 -6.85 6.06
CA GLU A 143 12.79 -7.37 5.22
C GLU A 143 13.96 -7.90 6.06
N GLN A 144 14.30 -7.19 7.14
CA GLN A 144 15.45 -7.52 8.01
C GLN A 144 15.10 -8.48 9.15
N GLY A 145 13.82 -8.80 9.34
CA GLY A 145 13.34 -9.58 10.49
C GLY A 145 13.59 -8.86 11.82
N SER A 146 13.36 -7.55 11.88
CA SER A 146 13.58 -6.73 13.07
C SER A 146 12.28 -6.47 13.81
N ARG A 147 12.35 -6.50 15.14
CA ARG A 147 11.23 -6.15 16.03
C ARG A 147 11.00 -4.65 16.05
N LEU A 148 9.74 -4.24 16.17
CA LEU A 148 9.32 -2.85 16.24
C LEU A 148 8.69 -2.52 17.59
N ARG A 149 8.93 -1.30 18.07
CA ARG A 149 8.13 -0.65 19.11
C ARG A 149 7.35 0.50 18.48
N ILE A 150 6.03 0.49 18.66
CA ILE A 150 5.13 1.52 18.12
C ILE A 150 4.31 2.17 19.24
N GLU A 151 4.00 3.44 19.09
CA GLU A 151 2.93 4.12 19.83
C GLU A 151 1.67 4.09 18.96
N TYR A 152 0.69 3.32 19.38
CA TYR A 152 -0.50 3.01 18.59
C TYR A 152 -1.77 3.56 19.24
N ARG A 153 -2.70 4.02 18.40
CA ARG A 153 -4.05 4.46 18.81
C ARG A 153 -5.09 3.52 18.22
N SER A 154 -5.98 3.01 19.04
CA SER A 154 -7.09 2.16 18.57
C SER A 154 -8.44 2.82 18.82
N MET A 155 -9.52 2.28 18.22
CA MET A 155 -10.88 2.78 18.53
C MET A 155 -11.30 2.50 19.96
N ARG A 156 -10.77 1.42 20.56
CA ARG A 156 -11.04 1.07 21.96
C ARG A 156 -10.18 1.88 22.93
N THR A 157 -8.97 2.23 22.52
CA THR A 157 -8.01 3.00 23.33
C THR A 157 -7.47 4.13 22.44
N PRO A 158 -8.17 5.30 22.42
CA PRO A 158 -7.80 6.41 21.55
C PRO A 158 -6.48 7.09 21.93
N GLU A 159 -6.08 6.98 23.19
CA GLU A 159 -4.80 7.49 23.65
C GLU A 159 -3.62 6.65 23.13
N PRO A 160 -2.47 7.27 22.80
CA PRO A 160 -1.30 6.55 22.38
C PRO A 160 -0.82 5.56 23.44
N HIS A 161 -0.61 4.33 23.07
CA HIS A 161 -0.09 3.29 23.94
C HIS A 161 0.95 2.43 23.22
N ALA A 162 1.93 1.95 23.96
CA ALA A 162 3.03 1.18 23.41
C ALA A 162 2.57 -0.22 22.97
N ARG A 163 3.10 -0.67 21.83
CA ARG A 163 3.02 -2.05 21.35
C ARG A 163 4.38 -2.47 20.82
N THR A 164 4.76 -3.68 21.16
CA THR A 164 5.95 -4.36 20.64
C THR A 164 5.49 -5.39 19.62
N VAL A 165 5.99 -5.31 18.40
CA VAL A 165 5.46 -6.09 17.28
C VAL A 165 6.61 -6.73 16.51
N ASP A 166 6.45 -8.01 16.19
CA ASP A 166 7.23 -8.73 15.19
C ASP A 166 6.49 -8.64 13.85
N PRO A 167 6.83 -7.67 12.98
CA PRO A 167 6.09 -7.45 11.74
C PRO A 167 6.47 -8.46 10.67
N HIS A 168 5.50 -8.90 9.84
CA HIS A 168 5.81 -9.77 8.71
C HIS A 168 5.21 -9.34 7.37
N SER A 169 4.21 -8.45 7.34
CA SER A 169 3.59 -8.02 6.09
C SER A 169 3.03 -6.61 6.17
N LEU A 170 3.09 -5.90 5.03
CA LEU A 170 2.33 -4.69 4.77
C LEU A 170 1.15 -5.05 3.86
N ILE A 171 -0.04 -4.60 4.21
CA ILE A 171 -1.29 -4.98 3.55
C ILE A 171 -2.09 -3.73 3.22
N GLN A 172 -2.47 -3.56 1.96
CA GLN A 172 -3.54 -2.65 1.60
C GLN A 172 -4.86 -3.43 1.62
N ALA A 173 -5.79 -3.00 2.45
CA ALA A 173 -7.12 -3.59 2.53
C ALA A 173 -8.17 -2.49 2.55
N GLY A 174 -9.00 -2.47 1.52
CA GLY A 174 -9.92 -1.38 1.26
C GLY A 174 -9.18 -0.04 1.17
N ARG A 175 -9.63 0.94 1.94
CA ARG A 175 -9.08 2.31 1.99
C ARG A 175 -7.92 2.51 2.98
N ARG A 176 -7.31 1.44 3.51
CA ARG A 176 -6.30 1.55 4.57
C ARG A 176 -5.13 0.63 4.35
N TRP A 177 -3.97 1.12 4.81
CA TRP A 177 -2.77 0.32 4.92
C TRP A 177 -2.63 -0.22 6.35
N HIS A 178 -2.22 -1.48 6.44
CA HIS A 178 -2.02 -2.20 7.68
C HIS A 178 -0.63 -2.82 7.72
N MET A 179 -0.04 -2.84 8.89
CA MET A 179 1.07 -3.72 9.23
C MET A 179 0.49 -4.94 9.94
N ARG A 180 0.75 -6.14 9.41
CA ARG A 180 0.44 -7.38 10.10
C ARG A 180 1.69 -7.90 10.79
N GLY A 181 1.52 -8.32 12.05
CA GLY A 181 2.61 -8.87 12.87
C GLY A 181 2.10 -9.42 14.18
N TYR A 182 2.97 -10.14 14.88
CA TYR A 182 2.70 -10.66 16.21
C TYR A 182 2.87 -9.53 17.23
N CYS A 183 1.84 -9.30 18.04
CA CYS A 183 1.85 -8.32 19.12
C CYS A 183 2.20 -9.03 20.43
N LEU A 184 3.33 -8.65 21.03
CA LEU A 184 3.81 -9.31 22.26
C LEU A 184 2.84 -9.08 23.44
N GLU A 185 2.24 -7.88 23.54
CA GLU A 185 1.33 -7.54 24.64
C GLU A 185 0.00 -8.30 24.59
N THR A 186 -0.43 -8.75 23.41
CA THR A 186 -1.67 -9.51 23.24
C THR A 186 -1.44 -10.96 22.89
N SER A 187 -0.19 -11.36 22.72
CA SER A 187 0.22 -12.72 22.33
C SER A 187 -0.55 -13.27 21.12
N ASP A 188 -0.79 -12.41 20.11
CA ASP A 188 -1.59 -12.76 18.93
C ASP A 188 -1.15 -11.95 17.69
N PHE A 189 -1.36 -12.51 16.48
CA PHE A 189 -1.16 -11.79 15.24
C PHE A 189 -2.28 -10.78 15.00
N ARG A 190 -1.88 -9.54 14.75
CA ARG A 190 -2.80 -8.40 14.60
C ARG A 190 -2.47 -7.53 13.42
N ASP A 191 -3.50 -6.80 12.97
CA ASP A 191 -3.37 -5.80 11.93
C ASP A 191 -3.38 -4.40 12.56
N PHE A 192 -2.31 -3.63 12.32
CA PHE A 192 -2.13 -2.27 12.81
C PHE A 192 -2.31 -1.29 11.66
N VAL A 193 -3.33 -0.43 11.72
CA VAL A 193 -3.56 0.62 10.72
C VAL A 193 -2.41 1.60 10.74
N LEU A 194 -1.70 1.79 9.63
CA LEU A 194 -0.50 2.64 9.57
C LEU A 194 -0.76 4.08 9.99
N GLY A 195 -1.89 4.66 9.57
CA GLY A 195 -2.28 6.02 9.94
C GLY A 195 -2.61 6.24 11.43
N ARG A 196 -2.60 5.17 12.24
CA ARG A 196 -2.80 5.21 13.69
C ARG A 196 -1.52 5.00 14.49
N ILE A 197 -0.39 4.85 13.83
CA ILE A 197 0.94 4.74 14.44
C ILE A 197 1.48 6.17 14.61
N ALA A 198 1.54 6.63 15.86
CA ALA A 198 2.05 7.97 16.20
C ALA A 198 3.58 8.02 16.16
N LYS A 199 4.23 6.93 16.61
CA LYS A 199 5.68 6.81 16.65
C LYS A 199 6.11 5.38 16.37
N ILE A 200 7.26 5.21 15.72
CA ILE A 200 7.84 3.92 15.39
C ILE A 200 9.34 3.92 15.67
N THR A 201 9.81 2.87 16.33
CA THR A 201 11.22 2.63 16.62
C THR A 201 11.56 1.20 16.19
N VAL A 202 12.59 1.05 15.39
CA VAL A 202 13.18 -0.27 15.09
C VAL A 202 14.07 -0.65 16.26
N LEU A 203 13.88 -1.84 16.77
CA LEU A 203 14.69 -2.37 17.88
C LEU A 203 15.85 -3.20 17.33
N ASP A 204 16.94 -3.29 18.08
CA ASP A 204 18.09 -4.13 17.74
C ASP A 204 17.76 -5.64 17.86
N GLN A 205 16.63 -5.95 18.48
CA GLN A 205 16.12 -7.30 18.64
C GLN A 205 15.53 -7.83 17.36
N ARG A 206 15.80 -9.09 17.03
CA ARG A 206 15.16 -9.79 15.95
C ARG A 206 13.73 -10.21 16.31
N SER A 207 12.89 -10.28 15.29
CA SER A 207 11.56 -10.90 15.39
C SER A 207 11.70 -12.38 15.74
N GLU A 208 10.98 -12.83 16.75
CA GLU A 208 10.88 -14.24 17.14
C GLU A 208 9.73 -14.93 16.41
N HIS A 209 8.70 -14.16 16.05
CA HIS A 209 7.52 -14.64 15.33
C HIS A 209 7.57 -14.15 13.89
N THR A 210 7.36 -15.07 12.96
CA THR A 210 7.48 -14.86 11.53
C THR A 210 6.17 -15.11 10.80
N VAL A 211 6.14 -14.91 9.50
CA VAL A 211 4.97 -15.20 8.66
C VAL A 211 4.55 -16.69 8.75
N THR A 212 5.49 -17.60 9.00
CA THR A 212 5.19 -19.06 9.10
C THR A 212 4.38 -19.40 10.34
N ASP A 213 4.48 -18.59 11.39
CA ASP A 213 3.77 -18.80 12.66
C ASP A 213 2.33 -18.28 12.63
N ASP A 214 2.00 -17.45 11.65
CA ASP A 214 0.65 -16.88 11.49
C ASP A 214 -0.30 -17.86 10.80
N SER A 215 -1.00 -18.65 11.59
CA SER A 215 -1.94 -19.65 11.09
C SER A 215 -3.10 -19.05 10.27
N LYS A 216 -3.57 -17.83 10.61
CA LYS A 216 -4.63 -17.15 9.84
C LYS A 216 -4.11 -16.64 8.49
N TRP A 217 -2.86 -16.23 8.45
CA TRP A 217 -2.23 -15.79 7.20
C TRP A 217 -1.94 -16.95 6.26
N ASN A 218 -1.52 -18.08 6.80
CA ASN A 218 -1.15 -19.26 6.03
C ASN A 218 -2.34 -20.12 5.60
N ALA A 219 -3.48 -20.00 6.30
CA ALA A 219 -4.70 -20.70 5.92
C ALA A 219 -5.30 -20.12 4.64
N VAL A 220 -5.58 -20.98 3.66
CA VAL A 220 -6.37 -20.64 2.47
C VAL A 220 -7.82 -21.03 2.70
N VAL A 221 -8.69 -20.04 2.65
CA VAL A 221 -10.13 -20.18 2.89
C VAL A 221 -10.88 -20.02 1.56
N LYS A 222 -11.78 -20.95 1.29
CA LYS A 222 -12.69 -20.89 0.13
C LYS A 222 -14.00 -20.24 0.57
N VAL A 223 -14.29 -19.06 0.01
CA VAL A 223 -15.55 -18.33 0.24
C VAL A 223 -16.45 -18.57 -0.95
N ARG A 224 -17.67 -19.00 -0.69
CA ARG A 224 -18.70 -19.20 -1.72
C ARG A 224 -19.61 -17.97 -1.72
N ILE A 225 -19.55 -17.23 -2.82
CA ILE A 225 -20.26 -15.96 -3.00
C ILE A 225 -21.38 -16.18 -3.99
N GLN A 226 -22.59 -15.72 -3.64
CA GLN A 226 -23.79 -15.82 -4.46
C GLN A 226 -24.49 -14.47 -4.59
N ALA A 227 -25.37 -14.32 -5.56
CA ALA A 227 -26.31 -13.19 -5.59
C ALA A 227 -27.18 -13.22 -4.32
N HIS A 228 -27.48 -12.05 -3.76
CA HIS A 228 -28.25 -11.99 -2.53
C HIS A 228 -29.65 -12.63 -2.71
N PRO A 229 -30.08 -13.56 -1.82
CA PRO A 229 -31.30 -14.35 -2.03
C PRO A 229 -32.60 -13.53 -1.97
N LYS A 230 -32.57 -12.29 -1.49
CA LYS A 230 -33.71 -11.36 -1.47
C LYS A 230 -33.83 -10.50 -2.73
N LEU A 231 -32.91 -10.62 -3.68
CA LEU A 231 -33.05 -10.03 -5.02
C LEU A 231 -34.14 -10.79 -5.81
N THR A 232 -34.85 -10.09 -6.68
CA THR A 232 -35.76 -10.74 -7.63
C THR A 232 -35.01 -11.66 -8.59
N PRO A 233 -35.67 -12.65 -9.23
CA PRO A 233 -34.97 -13.55 -10.16
C PRO A 233 -34.17 -12.80 -11.25
N GLY A 234 -34.76 -11.78 -11.87
CA GLY A 234 -34.07 -10.97 -12.89
C GLY A 234 -32.87 -10.19 -12.36
N GLN A 235 -32.94 -9.69 -11.12
CA GLN A 235 -31.78 -9.04 -10.46
C GLN A 235 -30.70 -10.05 -10.11
N GLN A 236 -31.08 -11.26 -9.68
CA GLN A 236 -30.10 -12.32 -9.43
C GLN A 236 -29.36 -12.73 -10.71
N ASP A 237 -30.07 -12.82 -11.83
CA ASP A 237 -29.50 -13.15 -13.13
C ASP A 237 -28.55 -12.05 -13.61
N LEU A 238 -28.89 -10.77 -13.38
CA LEU A 238 -28.01 -9.64 -13.66
C LEU A 238 -26.71 -9.74 -12.85
N VAL A 239 -26.80 -9.95 -11.54
CA VAL A 239 -25.64 -10.09 -10.64
C VAL A 239 -24.77 -11.31 -11.02
N ARG A 240 -25.40 -12.43 -11.38
CA ARG A 240 -24.69 -13.63 -11.85
C ARG A 240 -23.94 -13.37 -13.17
N SER A 241 -24.57 -12.66 -14.10
CA SER A 241 -23.91 -12.28 -15.35
C SER A 241 -22.73 -11.34 -15.13
N GLU A 242 -22.86 -10.39 -14.21
CA GLU A 242 -21.84 -9.37 -13.95
C GLU A 242 -20.63 -9.94 -13.19
N TYR A 243 -20.84 -10.77 -12.17
CA TYR A 243 -19.77 -11.19 -11.25
C TYR A 243 -19.38 -12.66 -11.35
N PHE A 244 -20.23 -13.55 -11.92
CA PHE A 244 -20.09 -15.01 -11.82
C PHE A 244 -20.11 -15.74 -13.17
N ASP A 245 -19.98 -15.04 -14.29
CA ASP A 245 -20.09 -15.63 -15.63
C ASP A 245 -21.35 -16.47 -15.81
N GLY A 246 -22.47 -16.04 -15.21
CA GLY A 246 -23.75 -16.73 -15.24
C GLY A 246 -23.91 -17.92 -14.29
N THR A 247 -22.86 -18.27 -13.52
CA THR A 247 -22.97 -19.37 -12.53
C THR A 247 -23.74 -18.94 -11.28
N ALA A 248 -24.31 -19.90 -10.54
CA ALA A 248 -25.06 -19.60 -9.31
C ALA A 248 -24.18 -19.11 -8.18
N VAL A 249 -22.95 -19.59 -8.08
CA VAL A 249 -22.00 -19.34 -6.99
C VAL A 249 -20.59 -19.18 -7.56
N ARG A 250 -19.89 -18.18 -7.10
CA ARG A 250 -18.45 -17.99 -7.35
C ARG A 250 -17.66 -18.42 -6.13
N VAL A 251 -16.69 -19.32 -6.32
CA VAL A 251 -15.75 -19.71 -5.26
C VAL A 251 -14.52 -18.83 -5.36
N HIS A 252 -14.27 -18.04 -4.30
CA HIS A 252 -13.07 -17.23 -4.17
C HIS A 252 -12.16 -17.79 -3.08
N SER A 253 -10.85 -17.89 -3.36
CA SER A 253 -9.86 -18.35 -2.38
C SER A 253 -9.03 -17.18 -1.90
N CYS A 254 -8.99 -16.98 -0.59
CA CYS A 254 -8.17 -15.94 0.04
C CYS A 254 -7.51 -16.46 1.32
N ARG A 255 -6.53 -15.71 1.82
CA ARG A 255 -5.96 -15.98 3.16
C ARG A 255 -7.02 -15.75 4.24
N GLY A 256 -7.06 -16.59 5.27
CA GLY A 256 -8.02 -16.44 6.36
C GLY A 256 -7.95 -15.07 7.03
N ALA A 257 -6.74 -14.52 7.20
CA ALA A 257 -6.54 -13.17 7.72
C ALA A 257 -7.13 -12.06 6.81
N MET A 258 -7.28 -12.32 5.51
CA MET A 258 -7.79 -11.34 4.54
C MET A 258 -9.30 -11.43 4.33
N LEU A 259 -9.93 -12.50 4.80
CA LEU A 259 -11.36 -12.71 4.62
C LEU A 259 -12.24 -11.57 5.16
N PRO A 260 -12.00 -11.02 6.37
CA PRO A 260 -12.82 -9.91 6.89
C PRO A 260 -12.78 -8.67 5.98
N TYR A 261 -11.63 -8.41 5.37
CA TYR A 261 -11.47 -7.30 4.44
C TYR A 261 -12.18 -7.55 3.13
N LEU A 262 -12.12 -8.77 2.59
CA LEU A 262 -12.87 -9.17 1.40
C LEU A 262 -14.37 -8.97 1.61
N VAL A 263 -14.90 -9.39 2.76
CA VAL A 263 -16.32 -9.23 3.11
C VAL A 263 -16.70 -7.75 3.14
N GLN A 264 -15.88 -6.90 3.75
CA GLN A 264 -16.14 -5.45 3.82
C GLN A 264 -16.03 -4.77 2.44
N GLU A 265 -15.01 -5.12 1.66
CA GLU A 265 -14.74 -4.51 0.35
C GLU A 265 -15.86 -4.79 -0.66
N LEU A 266 -16.27 -6.05 -0.72
CA LEU A 266 -17.33 -6.49 -1.62
C LEU A 266 -18.75 -6.34 -1.04
N ARG A 267 -18.88 -5.81 0.19
CA ARG A 267 -20.15 -5.72 0.91
C ARG A 267 -20.94 -7.03 0.86
N LEU A 268 -20.26 -8.12 1.25
CA LEU A 268 -20.88 -9.44 1.28
C LEU A 268 -21.79 -9.57 2.49
N ALA A 269 -23.07 -9.83 2.27
CA ALA A 269 -24.00 -10.14 3.35
C ALA A 269 -23.61 -11.45 4.04
N LEU A 270 -23.43 -11.39 5.37
CA LEU A 270 -23.24 -12.53 6.24
C LEU A 270 -24.55 -12.95 6.92
N ASP A 271 -25.45 -11.99 7.14
CA ASP A 271 -26.81 -12.19 7.63
C ASP A 271 -27.80 -11.60 6.62
N THR A 272 -28.28 -12.42 5.71
CA THR A 272 -29.22 -12.03 4.66
C THR A 272 -30.61 -11.62 5.15
N THR A 273 -30.85 -11.63 6.46
CA THR A 273 -32.08 -11.11 7.07
C THR A 273 -31.95 -9.65 7.52
N LYS A 274 -30.72 -9.19 7.75
CA LYS A 274 -30.42 -7.84 8.23
C LYS A 274 -29.69 -6.99 7.16
N GLU A 275 -28.77 -7.60 6.45
CA GLU A 275 -27.95 -6.98 5.43
C GLU A 275 -28.61 -7.17 4.07
N MET A 276 -29.38 -6.16 3.65
CA MET A 276 -30.38 -6.25 2.56
C MET A 276 -29.94 -5.50 1.29
N PRO A 277 -30.46 -5.91 0.10
CA PRO A 277 -30.40 -5.08 -1.10
C PRO A 277 -31.16 -3.74 -0.91
N PRO A 278 -30.76 -2.69 -1.65
CA PRO A 278 -29.78 -2.68 -2.75
C PRO A 278 -28.32 -2.55 -2.26
N GLU A 279 -28.06 -2.32 -0.99
CA GLU A 279 -26.71 -2.10 -0.47
C GLU A 279 -25.86 -3.37 -0.51
N TYR A 280 -26.48 -4.52 -0.25
CA TYR A 280 -25.84 -5.84 -0.27
C TYR A 280 -26.41 -6.68 -1.43
N GLN A 281 -25.76 -6.61 -2.59
CA GLN A 281 -26.15 -7.38 -3.76
C GLN A 281 -25.56 -8.79 -3.76
N LEU A 282 -24.53 -9.01 -2.97
CA LEU A 282 -23.78 -10.24 -2.83
C LEU A 282 -23.92 -10.80 -1.42
N ALA A 283 -23.90 -12.13 -1.28
CA ALA A 283 -23.98 -12.79 0.01
C ALA A 283 -22.97 -13.95 0.08
N VAL A 284 -22.49 -14.24 1.28
CA VAL A 284 -21.70 -15.46 1.56
C VAL A 284 -22.65 -16.63 1.77
N GLU A 285 -22.53 -17.68 0.96
CA GLU A 285 -23.34 -18.88 1.10
C GLU A 285 -22.89 -19.77 2.25
N ASN A 286 -21.58 -19.95 2.40
CA ASN A 286 -20.98 -20.83 3.39
C ASN A 286 -20.56 -20.11 4.69
N VAL A 287 -21.38 -19.21 5.21
CA VAL A 287 -21.06 -18.38 6.41
C VAL A 287 -20.61 -19.22 7.60
N LYS A 288 -21.26 -20.38 7.85
CA LYS A 288 -20.92 -21.25 8.99
C LYS A 288 -19.48 -21.75 8.94
N GLU A 289 -18.98 -22.09 7.76
CA GLU A 289 -17.62 -22.61 7.56
C GLU A 289 -16.56 -21.52 7.73
N VAL A 290 -16.86 -20.30 7.27
CA VAL A 290 -15.90 -19.19 7.24
C VAL A 290 -15.93 -18.30 8.49
N ARG A 291 -16.94 -18.44 9.36
CA ARG A 291 -17.19 -17.56 10.53
C ARG A 291 -15.99 -17.40 11.45
N LYS A 292 -15.22 -18.46 11.67
CA LYS A 292 -14.03 -18.44 12.55
C LYS A 292 -12.91 -17.51 12.06
N TRP A 293 -12.95 -17.12 10.78
CA TRP A 293 -11.96 -16.24 10.15
C TRP A 293 -12.38 -14.76 10.15
N LEU A 294 -13.63 -14.46 10.48
CA LEU A 294 -14.16 -13.11 10.52
C LEU A 294 -13.66 -12.34 11.75
N PHE A 295 -13.79 -11.02 11.72
CA PHE A 295 -13.55 -10.25 12.92
C PHE A 295 -14.53 -10.67 14.02
N PRO A 296 -14.09 -10.72 15.31
CA PRO A 296 -15.02 -10.93 16.41
C PRO A 296 -16.05 -9.81 16.42
N ALA A 297 -17.30 -10.19 16.63
CA ALA A 297 -18.45 -9.27 16.69
C ALA A 297 -18.33 -8.31 17.89
#